data_44fb3e075caf7d94b791cb6847e20bc0
#
_entry.id   44fb3e075caf7d94b791cb6847e20bc0
#
_cell.length_a   1.000
_cell.length_b   1.000
_cell.length_c   1.000
_cell.angle_alpha   90.00
_cell.angle_beta   90.00
_cell.angle_gamma   90.00
#
_symmetry.space_group_name_H-M   'P 1'
#
loop_
_entity.id
_entity.type
_entity.pdbx_description
1 polymer ?
#
loop_
_entity_poly.entity_id
_entity_poly.type
_entity_poly.pdbx_seq_one_letter_code
_entity_poly.pdbx_strand_id
1 'polypeptide(L)'
;LVYHQVSKSDFIGKHHLIYTTRNKEGKKFILVDVISKTKKEAFDHQKLANSLSKELNKKIIFSELPFNNVSFSEDLSLLDFTINKQKYTCRLEDYTLSKKITKTRNIRPNENLSPNGKLAAYIKNYNLWIRNLETNKRTQITFDGKKDYGYATNNAGWVKSDGAVLKWSPNSDKIATFQQDAREV
;
A
#
# COMPACT_ATOMS: atom_id res chain seq x y z
N LEU A 1 -16.24 9.85 25.81
CA LEU A 1 -15.57 8.74 25.08
C LEU A 1 -16.60 7.62 24.88
N VAL A 2 -16.80 7.20 23.62
CA VAL A 2 -17.68 6.05 23.31
C VAL A 2 -16.81 4.79 23.37
N TYR A 3 -17.18 3.85 24.25
CA TYR A 3 -16.51 2.56 24.36
C TYR A 3 -17.20 1.50 23.48
N HIS A 4 -16.46 0.46 23.11
CA HIS A 4 -16.93 -0.67 22.28
C HIS A 4 -17.34 -0.32 20.85
N GLN A 5 -17.05 0.89 20.39
CA GLN A 5 -17.26 1.25 18.98
C GLN A 5 -16.24 0.51 18.11
N VAL A 6 -16.73 -0.15 17.06
CA VAL A 6 -15.88 -0.70 16.01
C VAL A 6 -15.40 0.46 15.15
N SER A 7 -14.10 0.70 15.13
CA SER A 7 -13.51 1.82 14.39
C SER A 7 -12.99 1.43 13.02
N LYS A 8 -12.67 0.16 12.83
CA LYS A 8 -12.17 -0.37 11.57
C LYS A 8 -12.38 -1.88 11.52
N SER A 9 -12.79 -2.37 10.35
CA SER A 9 -12.93 -3.81 10.11
C SER A 9 -12.38 -4.17 8.74
N ASP A 10 -11.83 -5.37 8.60
CA ASP A 10 -11.33 -5.92 7.34
C ASP A 10 -11.48 -7.44 7.33
N PHE A 11 -11.56 -8.04 6.14
CA PHE A 11 -11.62 -9.49 6.00
C PHE A 11 -10.24 -10.08 5.73
N ILE A 12 -9.96 -11.25 6.33
CA ILE A 12 -8.75 -12.04 6.10
C ILE A 12 -9.19 -13.36 5.47
N GLY A 13 -8.84 -13.57 4.20
CA GLY A 13 -9.33 -14.71 3.44
C GLY A 13 -10.87 -14.75 3.40
N LYS A 14 -11.44 -15.96 3.48
CA LYS A 14 -12.89 -16.16 3.35
C LYS A 14 -13.63 -16.27 4.71
N HIS A 15 -12.90 -16.49 5.79
CA HIS A 15 -13.50 -16.97 7.04
C HIS A 15 -13.18 -16.13 8.27
N HIS A 16 -12.29 -15.16 8.13
CA HIS A 16 -11.88 -14.33 9.27
C HIS A 16 -12.24 -12.87 9.05
N LEU A 17 -12.69 -12.23 10.12
CA LEU A 17 -12.89 -10.77 10.19
C LEU A 17 -12.02 -10.23 11.32
N ILE A 18 -11.24 -9.21 11.03
CA ILE A 18 -10.56 -8.41 12.05
C ILE A 18 -11.26 -7.07 12.24
N TYR A 19 -11.33 -6.62 13.46
CA TYR A 19 -11.75 -5.25 13.75
C TYR A 19 -11.02 -4.66 14.94
N THR A 20 -10.97 -3.33 14.98
CA THR A 20 -10.39 -2.56 16.09
C THR A 20 -11.51 -1.99 16.94
N THR A 21 -11.37 -2.11 18.24
CA THR A 21 -12.27 -1.51 19.22
C THR A 21 -11.48 -0.85 20.35
N ARG A 22 -12.13 0.00 21.12
CA ARG A 22 -11.54 0.61 22.33
C ARG A 22 -12.47 0.36 23.52
N ASN A 23 -11.89 -0.08 24.62
CA ASN A 23 -12.57 -0.18 25.90
C ASN A 23 -11.84 0.67 26.97
N LYS A 24 -12.17 0.49 28.25
CA LYS A 24 -11.51 1.21 29.37
C LYS A 24 -10.02 0.88 29.49
N GLU A 25 -9.61 -0.30 29.05
CA GLU A 25 -8.22 -0.78 29.11
C GLU A 25 -7.38 -0.27 27.92
N GLY A 26 -8.02 0.25 26.86
CA GLY A 26 -7.36 0.80 25.69
C GLY A 26 -7.84 0.21 24.38
N LYS A 27 -6.99 0.27 23.37
CA LYS A 27 -7.25 -0.21 22.01
C LYS A 27 -6.99 -1.71 21.92
N LYS A 28 -7.94 -2.45 21.32
CA LYS A 28 -7.86 -3.90 21.08
C LYS A 28 -8.13 -4.25 19.63
N PHE A 29 -7.39 -5.22 19.14
CA PHE A 29 -7.59 -5.84 17.82
C PHE A 29 -8.23 -7.20 18.05
N ILE A 30 -9.40 -7.41 17.45
CA ILE A 30 -10.24 -8.59 17.66
C ILE A 30 -10.34 -9.37 16.37
N LEU A 31 -10.08 -10.66 16.43
CA LEU A 31 -10.28 -11.63 15.36
C LEU A 31 -11.56 -12.42 15.59
N VAL A 32 -12.39 -12.48 14.58
CA VAL A 32 -13.59 -13.32 14.54
C VAL A 32 -13.37 -14.38 13.46
N ASP A 33 -13.56 -15.64 13.84
CA ASP A 33 -13.64 -16.75 12.90
C ASP A 33 -15.13 -17.09 12.71
N VAL A 34 -15.62 -16.93 11.48
CA VAL A 34 -17.05 -17.11 11.16
C VAL A 34 -17.46 -18.58 11.09
N ILE A 35 -16.51 -19.49 10.86
CA ILE A 35 -16.77 -20.92 10.80
C ILE A 35 -16.91 -21.50 12.21
N SER A 36 -15.91 -21.28 13.06
CA SER A 36 -15.94 -21.74 14.45
C SER A 36 -16.83 -20.88 15.35
N LYS A 37 -17.34 -19.75 14.86
CA LYS A 37 -18.12 -18.74 15.59
C LYS A 37 -17.39 -18.23 16.85
N THR A 38 -16.08 -18.13 16.76
CA THR A 38 -15.23 -17.68 17.89
C THR A 38 -14.79 -16.24 17.72
N LYS A 39 -14.59 -15.60 18.86
CA LYS A 39 -14.10 -14.22 18.96
C LYS A 39 -12.99 -14.17 20.00
N LYS A 40 -11.81 -13.67 19.60
CA LYS A 40 -10.64 -13.58 20.47
C LYS A 40 -9.79 -12.36 20.14
N GLU A 41 -8.82 -12.02 20.98
CA GLU A 41 -7.77 -11.06 20.62
C GLU A 41 -7.02 -11.60 19.40
N ALA A 42 -6.77 -10.71 18.42
CA ALA A 42 -6.14 -11.09 17.15
C ALA A 42 -4.68 -11.54 17.33
N PHE A 43 -4.03 -11.07 18.39
CA PHE A 43 -2.67 -11.40 18.81
C PHE A 43 -2.48 -11.01 20.27
N ASP A 44 -1.38 -11.45 20.88
CA ASP A 44 -0.99 -11.03 22.22
C ASP A 44 -0.41 -9.60 22.18
N HIS A 45 -1.21 -8.63 22.63
CA HIS A 45 -0.87 -7.21 22.62
C HIS A 45 0.36 -6.91 23.49
N GLN A 46 0.52 -7.64 24.62
CA GLN A 46 1.64 -7.43 25.55
C GLN A 46 2.95 -7.93 24.94
N LYS A 47 2.94 -9.11 24.31
CA LYS A 47 4.14 -9.66 23.63
C LYS A 47 4.56 -8.73 22.48
N LEU A 48 3.62 -8.25 21.69
CA LEU A 48 3.92 -7.32 20.60
C LEU A 48 4.46 -5.98 21.12
N ALA A 49 3.87 -5.43 22.19
CA ALA A 49 4.36 -4.22 22.84
C ALA A 49 5.79 -4.37 23.37
N ASN A 50 6.12 -5.54 23.94
CA ASN A 50 7.47 -5.85 24.42
C ASN A 50 8.48 -5.91 23.25
N SER A 51 8.14 -6.58 22.17
CA SER A 51 8.97 -6.65 20.96
C SER A 51 9.19 -5.27 20.33
N LEU A 52 8.12 -4.48 20.23
CA LEU A 52 8.21 -3.10 19.74
C LEU A 52 9.03 -2.21 20.65
N SER A 53 8.94 -2.38 21.96
CA SER A 53 9.72 -1.59 22.92
C SER A 53 11.23 -1.83 22.74
N LYS A 54 11.64 -3.07 22.49
CA LYS A 54 13.03 -3.43 22.19
C LYS A 54 13.47 -2.85 20.83
N GLU A 55 12.65 -3.03 19.79
CA GLU A 55 12.96 -2.61 18.44
C GLU A 55 13.06 -1.09 18.29
N LEU A 56 12.19 -0.34 18.96
CA LEU A 56 12.13 1.12 18.88
C LEU A 56 12.94 1.82 19.97
N ASN A 57 13.56 1.08 20.87
CA ASN A 57 14.26 1.58 22.07
C ASN A 57 13.41 2.60 22.85
N LYS A 58 12.12 2.29 23.01
CA LYS A 58 11.11 3.15 23.65
C LYS A 58 10.03 2.29 24.31
N LYS A 59 9.61 2.64 25.52
CA LYS A 59 8.49 1.97 26.19
C LYS A 59 7.19 2.09 25.38
N ILE A 60 6.67 0.97 24.92
CA ILE A 60 5.37 0.85 24.23
C ILE A 60 4.39 0.18 25.18
N ILE A 61 3.21 0.78 25.33
CA ILE A 61 2.14 0.28 26.17
C ILE A 61 1.20 -0.57 25.31
N PHE A 62 0.86 -1.77 25.76
CA PHE A 62 0.03 -2.71 25.00
C PHE A 62 -1.36 -2.18 24.65
N SER A 63 -1.91 -1.28 25.48
CA SER A 63 -3.20 -0.63 25.24
C SER A 63 -3.16 0.52 24.24
N GLU A 64 -1.95 0.99 23.86
CA GLU A 64 -1.74 2.13 22.97
C GLU A 64 -0.68 1.81 21.90
N LEU A 65 -0.85 0.66 21.22
CA LEU A 65 0.04 0.29 20.13
C LEU A 65 0.11 1.39 19.06
N PRO A 66 1.32 1.77 18.58
CA PRO A 66 1.54 2.97 17.75
C PRO A 66 1.14 2.80 16.28
N PHE A 67 0.12 2.02 16.01
CA PHE A 67 -0.47 1.82 14.68
C PHE A 67 -1.98 1.59 14.79
N ASN A 68 -2.71 1.85 13.70
CA ASN A 68 -4.16 1.66 13.63
C ASN A 68 -4.56 0.62 12.58
N ASN A 69 -3.71 0.40 11.59
CA ASN A 69 -3.97 -0.51 10.51
C ASN A 69 -3.03 -1.71 10.62
N VAL A 70 -3.62 -2.88 10.51
CA VAL A 70 -2.91 -4.15 10.48
C VAL A 70 -3.43 -4.98 9.31
N SER A 71 -2.58 -5.81 8.74
CA SER A 71 -2.97 -6.86 7.81
C SER A 71 -2.32 -8.17 8.20
N PHE A 72 -3.03 -9.26 8.00
CA PHE A 72 -2.54 -10.61 8.29
C PHE A 72 -2.25 -11.36 7.01
N SER A 73 -1.31 -12.31 7.07
CA SER A 73 -1.24 -13.39 6.09
C SER A 73 -2.51 -14.27 6.18
N GLU A 74 -2.85 -14.99 5.10
CA GLU A 74 -4.06 -15.83 5.07
C GLU A 74 -4.05 -16.92 6.15
N ASP A 75 -2.88 -17.44 6.48
CA ASP A 75 -2.64 -18.44 7.53
C ASP A 75 -2.56 -17.85 8.95
N LEU A 76 -2.74 -16.55 9.08
CA LEU A 76 -2.66 -15.80 10.34
C LEU A 76 -1.29 -15.89 11.06
N SER A 77 -0.25 -16.34 10.39
CA SER A 77 1.10 -16.47 10.98
C SER A 77 1.87 -15.15 11.05
N LEU A 78 1.59 -14.22 10.13
CA LEU A 78 2.28 -12.95 10.00
C LEU A 78 1.31 -11.78 10.19
N LEU A 79 1.80 -10.75 10.88
CA LEU A 79 1.11 -9.49 11.10
C LEU A 79 1.94 -8.34 10.51
N ASP A 80 1.41 -7.67 9.51
CA ASP A 80 2.00 -6.47 8.91
C ASP A 80 1.37 -5.20 9.49
N PHE A 81 2.19 -4.20 9.81
CA PHE A 81 1.76 -2.89 10.25
C PHE A 81 2.79 -1.80 9.91
N THR A 82 2.41 -0.54 10.08
CA THR A 82 3.28 0.60 9.78
C THR A 82 3.39 1.52 10.99
N ILE A 83 4.62 1.88 11.36
CA ILE A 83 4.93 2.87 12.41
C ILE A 83 5.85 3.93 11.78
N ASN A 84 5.47 5.20 11.85
CA ASN A 84 6.28 6.33 11.35
C ASN A 84 6.77 6.11 9.89
N LYS A 85 5.88 5.65 8.99
CA LYS A 85 6.17 5.32 7.58
C LYS A 85 7.06 4.09 7.36
N GLN A 86 7.59 3.46 8.43
CA GLN A 86 8.34 2.22 8.35
C GLN A 86 7.36 1.04 8.44
N LYS A 87 7.43 0.12 7.47
CA LYS A 87 6.66 -1.13 7.49
C LYS A 87 7.40 -2.20 8.29
N TYR A 88 6.64 -2.89 9.12
CA TYR A 88 7.09 -4.02 9.93
C TYR A 88 6.26 -5.26 9.61
N THR A 89 6.88 -6.41 9.70
CA THR A 89 6.22 -7.71 9.76
C THR A 89 6.57 -8.35 11.10
N CYS A 90 5.56 -8.79 11.83
CA CYS A 90 5.70 -9.57 13.06
C CYS A 90 5.31 -11.02 12.79
N ARG A 91 6.16 -11.97 13.13
CA ARG A 91 5.80 -13.39 13.18
C ARG A 91 5.10 -13.65 14.51
N LEU A 92 3.86 -14.15 14.46
CA LEU A 92 3.02 -14.27 15.65
C LEU A 92 3.36 -15.48 16.55
N GLU A 93 4.16 -16.41 16.08
CA GLU A 93 4.65 -17.54 16.86
C GLU A 93 5.58 -17.09 18.00
N ASP A 94 6.52 -16.21 17.70
CA ASP A 94 7.59 -15.76 18.62
C ASP A 94 7.66 -14.24 18.80
N TYR A 95 6.80 -13.49 18.10
CA TYR A 95 6.76 -12.02 18.08
C TYR A 95 8.06 -11.38 17.59
N THR A 96 8.82 -12.09 16.76
CA THR A 96 10.00 -11.54 16.08
C THR A 96 9.57 -10.50 15.06
N LEU A 97 10.20 -9.32 15.11
CA LEU A 97 9.96 -8.21 14.19
C LEU A 97 11.00 -8.20 13.07
N SER A 98 10.54 -7.96 11.85
CA SER A 98 11.38 -7.65 10.71
C SER A 98 10.95 -6.34 10.07
N LYS A 99 11.90 -5.45 9.78
CA LYS A 99 11.66 -4.25 8.99
C LYS A 99 11.53 -4.63 7.53
N LYS A 100 10.41 -4.34 6.92
CA LYS A 100 10.34 -4.33 5.45
C LYS A 100 11.12 -3.11 4.97
N ILE A 101 12.27 -3.35 4.35
CA ILE A 101 12.98 -2.27 3.65
C ILE A 101 12.07 -1.86 2.48
N THR A 102 11.20 -0.90 2.71
CA THR A 102 10.65 -0.14 1.61
C THR A 102 11.82 0.67 1.08
N LYS A 103 12.51 0.16 0.06
CA LYS A 103 13.33 1.05 -0.79
C LYS A 103 12.38 2.18 -1.15
N THR A 104 12.63 3.37 -0.66
CA THR A 104 11.89 4.57 -1.05
C THR A 104 12.08 4.67 -2.54
N ARG A 105 11.13 4.12 -3.29
CA ARG A 105 11.16 4.21 -4.74
C ARG A 105 11.02 5.69 -5.02
N ASN A 106 12.03 6.26 -5.59
CA ASN A 106 12.05 7.68 -5.96
C ASN A 106 11.10 7.89 -7.15
N ILE A 107 9.79 7.74 -6.87
CA ILE A 107 8.71 7.91 -7.84
C ILE A 107 8.38 9.39 -7.89
N ARG A 108 8.39 9.96 -9.06
CA ARG A 108 8.01 11.35 -9.28
C ARG A 108 6.48 11.47 -9.29
N PRO A 109 5.91 12.62 -8.92
CA PRO A 109 4.46 12.82 -8.87
C PRO A 109 3.71 12.41 -10.15
N ASN A 110 4.35 12.56 -11.31
CA ASN A 110 3.74 12.29 -12.62
C ASN A 110 4.05 10.88 -13.18
N GLU A 111 4.70 10.03 -12.38
CA GLU A 111 5.05 8.67 -12.78
C GLU A 111 3.99 7.67 -12.29
N ASN A 112 3.58 6.78 -13.18
CA ASN A 112 2.64 5.68 -12.91
C ASN A 112 3.41 4.38 -12.69
N LEU A 113 3.37 3.87 -11.46
CA LEU A 113 4.14 2.71 -11.05
C LEU A 113 3.56 1.40 -11.59
N SER A 114 4.41 0.51 -12.11
CA SER A 114 4.02 -0.86 -12.46
C SER A 114 3.63 -1.68 -11.23
N PRO A 115 2.73 -2.68 -11.32
CA PRO A 115 2.31 -3.54 -10.20
C PRO A 115 3.46 -4.20 -9.45
N ASN A 116 4.48 -4.71 -10.16
CA ASN A 116 5.68 -5.28 -9.54
C ASN A 116 6.64 -4.23 -8.96
N GLY A 117 6.34 -2.94 -9.23
CA GLY A 117 7.06 -1.78 -8.73
C GLY A 117 8.50 -1.63 -9.21
N LYS A 118 8.87 -2.23 -10.34
CA LYS A 118 10.21 -2.10 -10.92
C LYS A 118 10.30 -1.02 -11.99
N LEU A 119 9.17 -0.66 -12.59
CA LEU A 119 9.08 0.30 -13.69
C LEU A 119 8.14 1.44 -13.33
N ALA A 120 8.38 2.61 -13.90
CA ALA A 120 7.49 3.76 -13.83
C ALA A 120 7.28 4.33 -15.23
N ALA A 121 6.01 4.49 -15.63
CA ALA A 121 5.64 5.09 -16.91
C ALA A 121 5.29 6.57 -16.70
N TYR A 122 5.65 7.40 -17.67
CA TYR A 122 5.40 8.84 -17.63
C TYR A 122 5.36 9.43 -19.05
N ILE A 123 4.83 10.63 -19.16
CA ILE A 123 4.81 11.41 -20.42
C ILE A 123 5.96 12.40 -20.41
N LYS A 124 6.63 12.47 -21.55
CA LYS A 124 7.63 13.51 -21.85
C LYS A 124 7.55 13.86 -23.32
N ASN A 125 7.42 15.17 -23.62
CA ASN A 125 7.27 15.67 -24.99
C ASN A 125 6.19 14.90 -25.79
N TYR A 126 5.01 14.74 -25.17
CA TYR A 126 3.83 14.07 -25.74
C TYR A 126 4.00 12.56 -26.02
N ASN A 127 5.13 11.98 -25.65
CA ASN A 127 5.43 10.57 -25.86
C ASN A 127 5.48 9.80 -24.54
N LEU A 128 5.14 8.51 -24.61
CA LEU A 128 5.22 7.58 -23.49
C LEU A 128 6.66 7.14 -23.27
N TRP A 129 7.10 7.21 -22.03
CA TRP A 129 8.41 6.77 -21.54
C TRP A 129 8.27 5.82 -20.37
N ILE A 130 9.22 4.92 -20.23
CA ILE A 130 9.36 4.04 -19.08
C ILE A 130 10.72 4.30 -18.43
N ARG A 131 10.72 4.38 -17.10
CA ARG A 131 11.92 4.42 -16.27
C ARG A 131 12.04 3.14 -15.46
N ASN A 132 13.18 2.46 -15.53
CA ASN A 132 13.54 1.39 -14.62
C ASN A 132 13.95 2.01 -13.28
N LEU A 133 13.29 1.64 -12.18
CA LEU A 133 13.49 2.25 -10.85
C LEU A 133 14.75 1.75 -10.14
N GLU A 134 15.33 0.67 -10.59
CA GLU A 134 16.55 0.10 -10.05
C GLU A 134 17.79 0.71 -10.70
N THR A 135 17.80 0.73 -12.04
CA THR A 135 18.94 1.22 -12.84
C THR A 135 18.84 2.69 -13.21
N ASN A 136 17.67 3.32 -12.99
CA ASN A 136 17.31 4.66 -13.45
C ASN A 136 17.36 4.84 -14.98
N LYS A 137 17.53 3.76 -15.75
CA LYS A 137 17.51 3.80 -17.22
C LYS A 137 16.12 4.23 -17.71
N ARG A 138 16.08 5.11 -18.69
CA ARG A 138 14.85 5.62 -19.33
C ARG A 138 14.78 5.11 -20.74
N THR A 139 13.60 4.66 -21.14
CA THR A 139 13.33 4.15 -22.49
C THR A 139 12.11 4.86 -23.04
N GLN A 140 12.22 5.45 -24.21
CA GLN A 140 11.10 6.00 -24.96
C GLN A 140 10.34 4.85 -25.63
N ILE A 141 9.01 4.87 -25.55
CA ILE A 141 8.15 3.79 -26.08
C ILE A 141 7.43 4.23 -27.35
N THR A 142 7.04 5.51 -27.43
CA THR A 142 6.38 6.09 -28.61
C THR A 142 7.20 7.26 -29.14
N PHE A 143 7.09 7.59 -30.45
CA PHE A 143 8.02 8.50 -31.11
C PHE A 143 7.36 9.59 -31.94
N ASP A 144 6.05 9.47 -32.21
CA ASP A 144 5.28 10.35 -33.09
C ASP A 144 4.38 11.35 -32.35
N GLY A 145 4.46 11.33 -31.00
CA GLY A 145 3.72 12.26 -30.14
C GLY A 145 4.18 13.72 -30.35
N LYS A 146 3.23 14.63 -30.49
CA LYS A 146 3.42 16.07 -30.61
C LYS A 146 2.26 16.82 -29.97
N LYS A 147 2.34 18.15 -29.93
CA LYS A 147 1.24 18.99 -29.43
C LYS A 147 -0.05 18.63 -30.16
N ASP A 148 -1.12 18.48 -29.38
CA ASP A 148 -2.47 18.10 -29.84
C ASP A 148 -2.56 16.68 -30.50
N TYR A 149 -1.45 15.91 -30.41
CA TYR A 149 -1.36 14.51 -30.87
C TYR A 149 -0.45 13.71 -29.93
N GLY A 150 -0.86 13.57 -28.67
CA GLY A 150 -0.02 13.02 -27.62
C GLY A 150 -0.49 11.68 -27.07
N TYR A 151 0.44 10.92 -26.48
CA TYR A 151 0.18 9.65 -25.85
C TYR A 151 -0.14 9.84 -24.35
N ALA A 152 -1.13 9.09 -23.88
CA ALA A 152 -1.51 9.02 -22.45
C ALA A 152 -1.68 10.39 -21.78
N THR A 153 -1.95 11.44 -22.55
CA THR A 153 -2.11 12.80 -22.02
C THR A 153 -3.50 12.99 -21.43
N ASN A 154 -3.60 13.61 -20.27
CA ASN A 154 -4.87 13.96 -19.66
C ASN A 154 -5.28 15.38 -20.08
N ASN A 155 -5.61 15.53 -21.37
CA ASN A 155 -6.07 16.81 -21.94
C ASN A 155 -7.60 16.88 -22.07
N ALA A 156 -8.30 15.76 -21.90
CA ALA A 156 -9.74 15.67 -21.97
C ALA A 156 -10.37 15.99 -20.60
N GLY A 157 -10.61 17.24 -20.32
CA GLY A 157 -11.32 17.62 -19.12
C GLY A 157 -10.91 18.97 -18.52
N TRP A 158 -11.54 19.33 -17.42
CA TRP A 158 -11.40 20.61 -16.76
C TRP A 158 -10.06 20.80 -16.04
N VAL A 159 -9.30 19.70 -15.80
CA VAL A 159 -8.02 19.73 -15.12
C VAL A 159 -6.97 19.10 -16.02
N LYS A 160 -6.09 19.92 -16.58
CA LYS A 160 -4.89 19.46 -17.28
C LYS A 160 -3.89 18.94 -16.24
N SER A 161 -3.42 17.70 -16.39
CA SER A 161 -2.38 17.15 -15.54
C SER A 161 -1.30 16.47 -16.37
N ASP A 162 -0.05 16.54 -15.92
CA ASP A 162 1.08 15.82 -16.53
C ASP A 162 1.11 14.32 -16.17
N GLY A 163 0.09 13.83 -15.45
CA GLY A 163 -0.04 12.42 -15.09
C GLY A 163 -0.41 11.58 -16.30
N ALA A 164 0.34 10.53 -16.56
CA ALA A 164 0.04 9.60 -17.66
C ALA A 164 -1.25 8.83 -17.38
N VAL A 165 -2.22 8.92 -18.29
CA VAL A 165 -3.47 8.14 -18.25
C VAL A 165 -3.23 6.78 -18.89
N LEU A 166 -2.91 5.80 -18.09
CA LEU A 166 -2.59 4.45 -18.54
C LEU A 166 -2.94 3.39 -17.49
N LYS A 167 -2.98 2.14 -17.94
CA LYS A 167 -3.14 0.99 -17.06
C LYS A 167 -2.10 -0.07 -17.38
N TRP A 168 -1.38 -0.50 -16.36
CA TRP A 168 -0.47 -1.64 -16.45
C TRP A 168 -1.22 -2.97 -16.42
N SER A 169 -0.72 -3.97 -17.14
CA SER A 169 -1.13 -5.35 -16.94
C SER A 169 -0.72 -5.86 -15.55
N PRO A 170 -1.43 -6.82 -14.94
CA PRO A 170 -1.10 -7.35 -13.62
C PRO A 170 0.34 -7.88 -13.50
N ASN A 171 0.87 -8.48 -14.55
CA ASN A 171 2.25 -8.99 -14.62
C ASN A 171 3.30 -7.92 -15.00
N SER A 172 2.87 -6.66 -15.21
CA SER A 172 3.76 -5.51 -15.46
C SER A 172 4.55 -5.53 -16.78
N ASP A 173 4.12 -6.30 -17.76
CA ASP A 173 4.77 -6.44 -19.06
C ASP A 173 4.10 -5.62 -20.18
N LYS A 174 2.86 -5.15 -19.96
CA LYS A 174 2.09 -4.40 -20.93
C LYS A 174 1.50 -3.14 -20.34
N ILE A 175 1.28 -2.14 -21.19
CA ILE A 175 0.57 -0.90 -20.89
C ILE A 175 -0.59 -0.74 -21.88
N ALA A 176 -1.78 -0.52 -21.34
CA ALA A 176 -2.91 -0.03 -22.13
C ALA A 176 -3.00 1.49 -21.95
N THR A 177 -3.08 2.22 -23.05
CA THR A 177 -3.22 3.67 -23.10
C THR A 177 -3.85 4.09 -24.44
N PHE A 178 -3.98 5.37 -24.67
CA PHE A 178 -4.53 5.94 -25.90
C PHE A 178 -3.60 7.04 -26.45
N GLN A 179 -3.76 7.35 -27.70
CA GLN A 179 -3.23 8.56 -28.34
C GLN A 179 -4.42 9.49 -28.59
N GLN A 180 -4.30 10.73 -28.14
CA GLN A 180 -5.32 11.75 -28.37
C GLN A 180 -4.97 12.55 -29.62
N ASP A 181 -5.90 12.65 -30.56
CA ASP A 181 -5.81 13.54 -31.70
C ASP A 181 -6.79 14.72 -31.52
N ALA A 182 -6.24 15.89 -31.32
CA ALA A 182 -6.99 17.13 -31.14
C ALA A 182 -6.51 18.21 -32.12
N ARG A 183 -5.92 17.79 -33.26
CA ARG A 183 -5.31 18.73 -34.26
C ARG A 183 -6.36 19.52 -35.04
N GLU A 184 -7.58 19.05 -35.09
CA GLU A 184 -8.69 19.67 -35.83
C GLU A 184 -9.83 20.15 -34.92
N VAL A 185 -9.55 20.35 -33.61
CA VAL A 185 -10.55 20.80 -32.62
C VAL A 185 -10.31 22.23 -32.21
#